data_0228f6460b7c245c8c2b8ba01edae91b
#
_entry.id   0228f6460b7c245c8c2b8ba01edae91b
#
_cell.length_a   1.000
_cell.length_b   1.000
_cell.length_c   1.000
_cell.angle_alpha   90.00
_cell.angle_beta   90.00
_cell.angle_gamma   90.00
#
_symmetry.space_group_name_H-M   'P 1'
#
loop_
_entity.id
_entity.type
_entity.pdbx_description
1 polymer ?
#
loop_
_entity_poly.entity_id
_entity_poly.type
_entity_poly.pdbx_seq_one_letter_code
_entity_poly.pdbx_strand_id
1 'polypeptide(L)'
;MGGAFCADTNADAATAGGLPPIQALCGFLPVGRARVVPGRVEVLAAFREIGLYRGAVRSDPERVSFVNLETYFWCGDGAGTCAALGEGERTVTLLGQAVRIRPRIVSYEWRFGDGGSQSVIAGRVAHTYGRAGAMAVSVTLTWTADYAIGGDGFRAIGGTTTTTSPVRVLPVQEAETVSSG
;
A
#
# COMPACT_ATOMS: atom_id res chain seq x y z
N MET A 1 30.64 1.19 -24.34
CA MET A 1 31.34 1.17 -25.61
C MET A 1 30.37 0.64 -26.66
N GLY A 2 29.86 1.53 -27.52
CA GLY A 2 28.93 1.17 -28.58
C GLY A 2 29.72 0.68 -29.82
N GLY A 3 29.48 -0.59 -30.22
CA GLY A 3 30.08 -1.14 -31.40
C GLY A 3 29.39 -0.58 -32.68
N ALA A 4 30.16 -0.06 -33.59
CA ALA A 4 29.69 0.30 -34.92
C ALA A 4 29.67 -0.96 -35.78
N PHE A 5 28.51 -1.33 -36.32
CA PHE A 5 28.38 -2.36 -37.35
C PHE A 5 28.32 -1.67 -38.71
N CYS A 6 29.40 -1.80 -39.50
CA CYS A 6 29.36 -1.53 -40.91
C CYS A 6 29.13 -2.86 -41.64
N ALA A 7 28.05 -3.00 -42.40
CA ALA A 7 27.88 -4.14 -43.29
C ALA A 7 28.70 -3.87 -44.55
N ASP A 8 29.79 -4.64 -44.75
CA ASP A 8 30.50 -4.72 -46.00
C ASP A 8 29.67 -5.52 -47.01
N THR A 9 29.02 -4.86 -47.93
CA THR A 9 28.49 -5.49 -49.13
C THR A 9 29.52 -5.40 -50.24
N ASN A 10 30.56 -6.20 -50.18
CA ASN A 10 31.40 -6.55 -51.32
C ASN A 10 30.90 -7.88 -51.86
N ALA A 11 29.98 -7.84 -52.77
CA ALA A 11 29.72 -8.92 -53.72
C ALA A 11 29.94 -8.37 -55.14
N ASP A 12 30.94 -8.90 -55.76
CA ASP A 12 31.28 -8.88 -57.17
C ASP A 12 30.27 -8.19 -58.12
N ALA A 13 30.66 -7.02 -58.59
CA ALA A 13 30.14 -6.50 -59.85
C ALA A 13 31.30 -5.90 -60.66
N ALA A 14 31.98 -6.77 -61.34
CA ALA A 14 32.70 -6.34 -62.60
C ALA A 14 31.66 -6.04 -63.69
N THR A 15 31.75 -4.89 -64.21
CA THR A 15 31.49 -4.45 -65.59
C THR A 15 30.62 -3.18 -65.71
N ALA A 16 31.32 -2.15 -66.22
CA ALA A 16 30.82 -1.10 -67.10
C ALA A 16 29.75 -0.10 -66.57
N GLY A 17 30.19 1.14 -66.47
CA GLY A 17 29.30 2.30 -66.47
C GLY A 17 29.37 3.09 -65.14
N GLY A 18 30.10 4.21 -65.11
CA GLY A 18 30.39 5.06 -63.98
C GLY A 18 29.16 5.52 -63.22
N LEU A 19 29.00 4.97 -62.09
CA LEU A 19 28.19 5.53 -61.02
C LEU A 19 29.12 6.01 -59.89
N PRO A 20 28.82 7.16 -59.28
CA PRO A 20 29.64 7.67 -58.17
C PRO A 20 29.63 6.69 -56.99
N PRO A 21 30.70 6.65 -56.16
CA PRO A 21 30.79 5.75 -55.03
C PRO A 21 29.64 6.03 -54.07
N ILE A 22 28.87 4.98 -53.79
CA ILE A 22 27.85 5.03 -52.71
C ILE A 22 28.60 5.25 -51.42
N GLN A 23 28.51 6.45 -50.89
CA GLN A 23 28.98 6.72 -49.54
C GLN A 23 28.18 5.83 -48.57
N ALA A 24 28.87 4.88 -47.95
CA ALA A 24 28.29 4.05 -46.91
C ALA A 24 27.76 4.96 -45.81
N LEU A 25 26.43 5.07 -45.69
CA LEU A 25 25.77 5.72 -44.57
C LEU A 25 25.96 4.82 -43.34
N CYS A 26 27.08 5.07 -42.60
CA CYS A 26 27.22 4.54 -41.29
C CYS A 26 26.24 5.28 -40.33
N GLY A 27 25.02 4.78 -40.21
CA GLY A 27 24.06 5.31 -39.29
C GLY A 27 24.41 4.87 -37.87
N PHE A 28 24.73 5.83 -36.99
CA PHE A 28 24.69 5.58 -35.56
C PHE A 28 23.23 5.28 -35.19
N LEU A 29 22.90 4.00 -34.98
CA LEU A 29 21.67 3.68 -34.32
C LEU A 29 21.83 4.19 -32.88
N PRO A 30 20.95 5.08 -32.40
CA PRO A 30 20.98 5.49 -31.00
C PRO A 30 20.80 4.23 -30.15
N VAL A 31 21.84 3.88 -29.36
CA VAL A 31 21.72 2.82 -28.36
C VAL A 31 20.63 3.28 -27.40
N GLY A 32 19.41 2.77 -27.60
CA GLY A 32 18.31 3.02 -26.70
C GLY A 32 18.80 2.65 -25.29
N ARG A 33 18.85 3.61 -24.38
CA ARG A 33 19.18 3.31 -22.99
C ARG A 33 18.25 2.19 -22.55
N ALA A 34 18.82 1.06 -22.17
CA ALA A 34 18.06 -0.06 -21.63
C ALA A 34 17.18 0.50 -20.52
N ARG A 35 15.87 0.36 -20.68
CA ARG A 35 14.89 0.85 -19.70
C ARG A 35 15.04 -0.04 -18.47
N VAL A 36 15.58 0.52 -17.39
CA VAL A 36 15.67 -0.19 -16.11
C VAL A 36 14.26 -0.32 -15.57
N VAL A 37 13.79 -1.56 -15.40
CA VAL A 37 12.45 -1.85 -14.85
C VAL A 37 12.62 -2.09 -13.36
N PRO A 38 11.86 -1.40 -12.49
CA PRO A 38 11.89 -1.66 -11.06
C PRO A 38 11.58 -3.12 -10.75
N GLY A 39 12.42 -3.75 -9.94
CA GLY A 39 12.17 -5.09 -9.44
C GLY A 39 11.17 -5.08 -8.28
N ARG A 40 10.79 -6.28 -7.84
CA ARG A 40 9.84 -6.45 -6.71
C ARG A 40 10.35 -5.84 -5.41
N VAL A 41 11.66 -5.87 -5.17
CA VAL A 41 12.26 -5.33 -3.95
C VAL A 41 12.10 -3.81 -3.86
N GLU A 42 12.38 -3.11 -4.96
CA GLU A 42 12.22 -1.66 -5.06
C GLU A 42 10.76 -1.24 -4.89
N VAL A 43 9.82 -1.99 -5.51
CA VAL A 43 8.39 -1.72 -5.39
C VAL A 43 7.90 -1.97 -3.95
N LEU A 44 8.37 -3.04 -3.28
CA LEU A 44 8.03 -3.32 -1.88
C LEU A 44 8.59 -2.25 -0.93
N ALA A 45 9.81 -1.76 -1.18
CA ALA A 45 10.36 -0.65 -0.41
C ALA A 45 9.51 0.61 -0.56
N ALA A 46 9.17 0.99 -1.79
CA ALA A 46 8.30 2.13 -2.06
C ALA A 46 6.91 1.97 -1.41
N PHE A 47 6.33 0.77 -1.46
CA PHE A 47 5.04 0.49 -0.81
C PHE A 47 5.06 0.78 0.70
N ARG A 48 6.17 0.53 1.38
CA ARG A 48 6.33 0.82 2.80
C ARG A 48 6.41 2.32 3.11
N GLU A 49 6.76 3.13 2.11
CA GLU A 49 6.99 4.57 2.24
C GLU A 49 5.83 5.44 1.73
N ILE A 50 4.85 4.89 1.00
CA ILE A 50 3.76 5.68 0.38
C ILE A 50 2.77 6.30 1.35
N GLY A 51 3.05 6.39 2.63
CA GLY A 51 2.18 7.06 3.60
C GLY A 51 0.79 6.40 3.68
N LEU A 52 0.73 5.13 4.07
CA LEU A 52 -0.51 4.40 4.26
C LEU A 52 -1.34 5.00 5.40
N TYR A 53 -2.66 4.90 5.28
CA TYR A 53 -3.57 5.37 6.31
C TYR A 53 -3.35 4.62 7.63
N ARG A 54 -3.20 5.37 8.73
CA ARG A 54 -2.91 4.77 10.04
C ARG A 54 -4.12 4.23 10.75
N GLY A 55 -5.31 4.59 10.28
CA GLY A 55 -6.54 4.27 10.97
C GLY A 55 -6.92 5.30 12.03
N ALA A 56 -8.18 5.26 12.43
CA ALA A 56 -8.70 5.94 13.59
C ALA A 56 -9.69 5.02 14.30
N VAL A 57 -9.68 5.01 15.62
CA VAL A 57 -10.59 4.18 16.44
C VAL A 57 -11.88 4.94 16.69
N ARG A 58 -13.00 4.32 16.39
CA ARG A 58 -14.34 4.74 16.77
C ARG A 58 -14.99 3.69 17.64
N SER A 59 -15.93 4.09 18.48
CA SER A 59 -16.66 3.19 19.36
C SER A 59 -18.12 3.61 19.49
N ASP A 60 -18.94 2.63 19.82
CA ASP A 60 -20.31 2.82 20.25
C ASP A 60 -20.52 1.99 21.53
N PRO A 61 -20.76 2.63 22.68
CA PRO A 61 -20.89 4.09 22.93
C PRO A 61 -19.62 4.88 22.61
N GLU A 62 -19.81 6.15 22.17
CA GLU A 62 -18.68 6.94 21.65
C GLU A 62 -17.78 7.51 22.75
N ARG A 63 -18.34 8.04 23.81
CA ARG A 63 -17.61 8.84 24.82
C ARG A 63 -17.25 8.06 26.07
N VAL A 64 -18.11 7.16 26.50
CA VAL A 64 -17.97 6.38 27.74
C VAL A 64 -18.63 5.03 27.52
N SER A 65 -17.99 3.98 28.00
CA SER A 65 -18.61 2.66 28.10
C SER A 65 -18.81 2.27 29.56
N PHE A 66 -19.45 1.13 29.81
CA PHE A 66 -19.73 0.63 31.11
C PHE A 66 -19.21 -0.80 31.28
N VAL A 67 -18.88 -1.16 32.54
CA VAL A 67 -18.52 -2.52 32.90
C VAL A 67 -19.65 -3.46 32.51
N ASN A 68 -19.31 -4.61 31.91
CA ASN A 68 -20.24 -5.63 31.41
C ASN A 68 -21.18 -5.17 30.27
N LEU A 69 -20.96 -3.98 29.72
CA LEU A 69 -21.66 -3.53 28.51
C LEU A 69 -20.82 -3.88 27.26
N GLU A 70 -21.47 -4.47 26.26
CA GLU A 70 -20.84 -4.69 24.96
C GLU A 70 -20.56 -3.36 24.26
N THR A 71 -19.30 -3.13 23.92
CA THR A 71 -18.83 -1.93 23.23
C THR A 71 -18.38 -2.32 21.84
N TYR A 72 -18.93 -1.67 20.84
CA TYR A 72 -18.55 -1.89 19.45
C TYR A 72 -17.43 -0.93 19.07
N PHE A 73 -16.43 -1.45 18.36
CA PHE A 73 -15.34 -0.67 17.81
C PHE A 73 -15.27 -0.85 16.29
N TRP A 74 -14.91 0.21 15.59
CA TRP A 74 -14.60 0.13 14.15
C TRP A 74 -13.47 1.08 13.79
N CYS A 75 -12.81 0.73 12.70
CA CYS A 75 -11.75 1.53 12.13
C CYS A 75 -12.33 2.49 11.09
N GLY A 76 -12.11 3.80 11.28
CA GLY A 76 -12.56 4.85 10.37
C GLY A 76 -12.55 6.21 11.03
N ASP A 77 -12.82 7.24 10.24
CA ASP A 77 -13.14 8.58 10.72
C ASP A 77 -14.62 8.88 10.45
N GLY A 78 -15.07 10.10 10.65
CA GLY A 78 -16.45 10.49 10.36
C GLY A 78 -16.84 10.43 8.88
N ALA A 79 -15.86 10.34 7.96
CA ALA A 79 -16.05 10.36 6.52
C ALA A 79 -16.09 8.96 5.90
N GLY A 80 -15.50 7.94 6.55
CA GLY A 80 -15.49 6.59 5.99
C GLY A 80 -14.81 5.55 6.86
N THR A 81 -14.79 4.31 6.35
CA THR A 81 -14.05 3.20 6.96
C THR A 81 -12.56 3.30 6.62
N CYS A 82 -11.69 2.63 7.38
CA CYS A 82 -10.27 2.58 7.09
C CYS A 82 -9.96 2.02 5.71
N ALA A 83 -10.72 1.06 5.21
CA ALA A 83 -10.60 0.54 3.87
C ALA A 83 -10.92 1.64 2.82
N ALA A 84 -12.07 2.31 2.94
CA ALA A 84 -12.45 3.38 2.02
C ALA A 84 -11.45 4.55 1.99
N LEU A 85 -10.81 4.85 3.14
CA LEU A 85 -9.85 5.94 3.27
C LEU A 85 -8.43 5.56 2.83
N GLY A 86 -8.07 4.26 2.87
CA GLY A 86 -6.70 3.79 2.68
C GLY A 86 -6.43 3.02 1.39
N GLU A 87 -7.44 2.40 0.77
CA GLU A 87 -7.28 1.48 -0.36
C GLU A 87 -7.26 2.15 -1.75
N GLY A 88 -7.08 3.47 -1.82
CA GLY A 88 -6.98 4.19 -3.09
C GLY A 88 -5.70 3.84 -3.87
N GLU A 89 -5.81 3.75 -5.22
CA GLU A 89 -4.66 3.59 -6.10
C GLU A 89 -3.71 4.80 -5.97
N ARG A 90 -2.41 4.52 -5.92
CA ARG A 90 -1.35 5.52 -5.85
C ARG A 90 -0.31 5.27 -6.93
N THR A 91 0.24 6.34 -7.49
CA THR A 91 1.31 6.26 -8.48
C THR A 91 2.58 6.85 -7.89
N VAL A 92 3.67 6.09 -7.98
CA VAL A 92 5.03 6.52 -7.61
C VAL A 92 5.94 6.36 -8.82
N THR A 93 7.01 7.15 -8.87
CA THR A 93 8.03 7.02 -9.92
C THR A 93 9.24 6.28 -9.35
N LEU A 94 9.55 5.12 -9.90
CA LEU A 94 10.73 4.31 -9.55
C LEU A 94 11.59 4.12 -10.78
N LEU A 95 12.87 4.46 -10.70
CA LEU A 95 13.84 4.33 -11.82
C LEU A 95 13.33 4.94 -13.14
N GLY A 96 12.59 6.06 -13.04
CA GLY A 96 12.00 6.74 -14.19
C GLY A 96 10.74 6.05 -14.76
N GLN A 97 10.20 5.02 -14.11
CA GLN A 97 8.98 4.32 -14.48
C GLN A 97 7.82 4.70 -13.54
N ALA A 98 6.64 4.92 -14.10
CA ALA A 98 5.42 5.06 -13.30
C ALA A 98 4.98 3.69 -12.78
N VAL A 99 4.89 3.55 -11.46
CA VAL A 99 4.43 2.34 -10.77
C VAL A 99 3.13 2.68 -10.06
N ARG A 100 2.05 2.01 -10.47
CA ARG A 100 0.74 2.11 -9.82
C ARG A 100 0.66 1.07 -8.72
N ILE A 101 0.25 1.46 -7.52
CA ILE A 101 0.15 0.60 -6.35
C ILE A 101 -1.28 0.71 -5.83
N ARG A 102 -1.92 -0.44 -5.58
CA ARG A 102 -3.26 -0.57 -4.98
C ARG A 102 -3.12 -1.23 -3.61
N PRO A 103 -3.02 -0.44 -2.53
CA PRO A 103 -3.01 -0.96 -1.17
C PRO A 103 -4.36 -1.60 -0.84
N ARG A 104 -4.34 -2.62 0.01
CA ARG A 104 -5.53 -3.19 0.63
C ARG A 104 -5.23 -3.71 2.02
N ILE A 105 -6.19 -3.59 2.92
CA ILE A 105 -6.09 -4.12 4.28
C ILE A 105 -6.42 -5.61 4.25
N VAL A 106 -5.60 -6.42 4.90
CA VAL A 106 -5.81 -7.87 5.01
C VAL A 106 -6.19 -8.33 6.41
N SER A 107 -5.85 -7.53 7.44
CA SER A 107 -6.28 -7.80 8.82
C SER A 107 -6.22 -6.55 9.69
N TYR A 108 -6.99 -6.60 10.77
CA TYR A 108 -7.08 -5.62 11.83
C TYR A 108 -6.75 -6.31 13.15
N GLU A 109 -5.73 -5.84 13.87
CA GLU A 109 -5.41 -6.27 15.22
C GLU A 109 -5.83 -5.18 16.21
N TRP A 110 -6.86 -5.47 17.00
CA TRP A 110 -7.39 -4.58 18.01
C TRP A 110 -6.73 -4.84 19.36
N ARG A 111 -6.45 -3.77 20.10
CA ARG A 111 -6.02 -3.79 21.49
C ARG A 111 -6.95 -2.90 22.29
N PHE A 112 -7.57 -3.45 23.32
CA PHE A 112 -8.65 -2.78 24.04
C PHE A 112 -8.21 -2.01 25.28
N GLY A 113 -6.94 -2.13 25.69
CA GLY A 113 -6.35 -1.39 26.81
C GLY A 113 -6.54 -2.06 28.20
N ASP A 114 -7.29 -3.14 28.27
CA ASP A 114 -7.47 -3.98 29.48
C ASP A 114 -6.59 -5.24 29.48
N GLY A 115 -5.77 -5.41 28.46
CA GLY A 115 -4.98 -6.61 28.14
C GLY A 115 -5.60 -7.49 27.08
N GLY A 116 -6.88 -7.29 26.73
CA GLY A 116 -7.56 -7.97 25.63
C GLY A 116 -7.08 -7.52 24.26
N SER A 117 -7.04 -8.47 23.33
CA SER A 117 -6.77 -8.20 21.92
C SER A 117 -7.58 -9.13 21.02
N GLN A 118 -7.86 -8.69 19.78
CA GLN A 118 -8.61 -9.47 18.81
C GLN A 118 -8.13 -9.16 17.40
N SER A 119 -7.87 -10.21 16.60
CA SER A 119 -7.56 -10.09 15.16
C SER A 119 -8.75 -10.48 14.32
N VAL A 120 -9.11 -9.63 13.36
CA VAL A 120 -10.24 -9.82 12.45
C VAL A 120 -9.88 -9.39 11.03
N ILE A 121 -10.61 -9.90 10.06
CA ILE A 121 -10.51 -9.48 8.65
C ILE A 121 -11.46 -8.33 8.31
N ALA A 122 -12.48 -8.10 9.16
CA ALA A 122 -13.42 -6.99 9.05
C ALA A 122 -13.05 -5.87 10.02
N GLY A 123 -13.30 -4.62 9.65
CA GLY A 123 -12.90 -3.45 10.43
C GLY A 123 -13.74 -3.18 11.69
N ARG A 124 -14.68 -4.08 12.08
CA ARG A 124 -15.57 -3.91 13.25
C ARG A 124 -15.44 -5.10 14.18
N VAL A 125 -15.40 -4.81 15.51
CA VAL A 125 -15.36 -5.81 16.58
C VAL A 125 -16.24 -5.36 17.75
N ALA A 126 -16.59 -6.32 18.61
CA ALA A 126 -17.23 -6.07 19.88
C ALA A 126 -16.28 -6.49 21.02
N HIS A 127 -16.30 -5.76 22.12
CA HIS A 127 -15.53 -6.06 23.32
C HIS A 127 -16.31 -5.65 24.58
N THR A 128 -16.20 -6.45 25.62
CA THR A 128 -16.84 -6.19 26.92
C THR A 128 -15.76 -6.01 27.99
N TYR A 129 -15.80 -4.90 28.69
CA TYR A 129 -14.85 -4.59 29.75
C TYR A 129 -15.31 -5.18 31.10
N GLY A 130 -14.44 -5.91 31.75
CA GLY A 130 -14.71 -6.50 33.08
C GLY A 130 -14.40 -5.58 34.25
N ARG A 131 -13.85 -4.37 34.02
CA ARG A 131 -13.50 -3.40 35.08
C ARG A 131 -13.58 -1.98 34.57
N ALA A 132 -13.84 -1.05 35.47
CA ALA A 132 -13.77 0.38 35.19
C ALA A 132 -12.31 0.87 35.01
N GLY A 133 -12.14 1.96 34.27
CA GLY A 133 -10.86 2.61 34.05
C GLY A 133 -10.77 3.33 32.75
N ALA A 134 -9.61 3.92 32.49
CA ALA A 134 -9.30 4.56 31.21
C ALA A 134 -8.64 3.52 30.28
N MET A 135 -9.34 3.08 29.24
CA MET A 135 -8.90 2.04 28.32
C MET A 135 -8.22 2.64 27.11
N ALA A 136 -6.95 2.29 26.90
CA ALA A 136 -6.12 2.76 25.78
C ALA A 136 -6.34 1.87 24.56
N VAL A 137 -7.31 2.23 23.71
CA VAL A 137 -7.72 1.43 22.55
C VAL A 137 -6.93 1.83 21.32
N SER A 138 -6.45 0.85 20.55
CA SER A 138 -5.77 1.06 19.28
C SER A 138 -6.06 -0.07 18.30
N VAL A 139 -5.85 0.19 17.02
CA VAL A 139 -5.93 -0.82 15.95
C VAL A 139 -4.67 -0.77 15.09
N THR A 140 -4.10 -1.94 14.82
CA THR A 140 -3.01 -2.14 13.87
C THR A 140 -3.59 -2.74 12.59
N LEU A 141 -3.36 -2.06 11.48
CA LEU A 141 -3.78 -2.48 10.15
C LEU A 141 -2.61 -3.19 9.46
N THR A 142 -2.84 -4.40 8.96
CA THR A 142 -1.88 -5.08 8.09
C THR A 142 -2.26 -4.85 6.65
N TRP A 143 -1.33 -4.32 5.87
CA TRP A 143 -1.49 -3.96 4.48
C TRP A 143 -0.75 -4.90 3.55
N THR A 144 -1.34 -5.21 2.41
CA THR A 144 -0.69 -5.72 1.22
C THR A 144 -1.02 -4.83 0.03
N ALA A 145 -0.47 -5.13 -1.15
CA ALA A 145 -0.80 -4.37 -2.35
C ALA A 145 -0.67 -5.23 -3.61
N ASP A 146 -1.37 -4.80 -4.65
CA ASP A 146 -1.07 -5.16 -6.03
C ASP A 146 -0.38 -3.98 -6.71
N TYR A 147 0.50 -4.23 -7.67
CA TYR A 147 1.21 -3.19 -8.40
C TYR A 147 1.27 -3.45 -9.90
N ALA A 148 1.40 -2.38 -10.68
CA ALA A 148 1.60 -2.43 -12.12
C ALA A 148 2.67 -1.41 -12.53
N ILE A 149 3.52 -1.76 -13.49
CA ILE A 149 4.58 -0.89 -14.02
C ILE A 149 4.18 -0.46 -15.44
N GLY A 150 4.14 0.83 -15.68
CA GLY A 150 3.73 1.37 -16.98
C GLY A 150 2.32 0.90 -17.37
N GLY A 151 2.21 0.23 -18.54
CA GLY A 151 0.96 -0.34 -19.05
C GLY A 151 0.66 -1.77 -18.66
N ASP A 152 1.49 -2.41 -17.83
CA ASP A 152 1.32 -3.80 -17.43
C ASP A 152 0.06 -4.03 -16.59
N GLY A 153 -0.38 -5.29 -16.50
CA GLY A 153 -1.42 -5.73 -15.57
C GLY A 153 -0.94 -5.71 -14.11
N PHE A 154 -1.90 -5.62 -13.18
CA PHE A 154 -1.62 -5.69 -11.74
C PHE A 154 -1.16 -7.08 -11.32
N ARG A 155 -0.19 -7.13 -10.43
CA ARG A 155 0.36 -8.34 -9.79
C ARG A 155 0.63 -8.11 -8.32
N ALA A 156 0.52 -9.16 -7.51
CA ALA A 156 0.72 -9.08 -6.07
C ALA A 156 2.15 -8.66 -5.70
N ILE A 157 2.28 -7.75 -4.75
CA ILE A 157 3.58 -7.28 -4.26
C ILE A 157 4.32 -8.36 -3.46
N GLY A 158 3.58 -9.31 -2.87
CA GLY A 158 4.09 -10.47 -2.14
C GLY A 158 4.82 -10.10 -0.85
N GLY A 159 4.32 -9.10 -0.16
CA GLY A 159 4.77 -8.67 1.16
C GLY A 159 3.69 -7.87 1.86
N THR A 160 3.92 -7.61 3.14
CA THR A 160 3.02 -6.83 3.97
C THR A 160 3.77 -5.72 4.69
N THR A 161 3.01 -4.72 5.15
CA THR A 161 3.47 -3.70 6.08
C THR A 161 2.35 -3.39 7.06
N THR A 162 2.65 -2.72 8.17
CA THR A 162 1.66 -2.40 9.18
C THR A 162 1.62 -0.91 9.46
N THR A 163 0.43 -0.43 9.82
CA THR A 163 0.24 0.90 10.40
C THR A 163 -0.61 0.78 11.65
N THR A 164 -0.32 1.59 12.68
CA THR A 164 -1.08 1.59 13.93
C THR A 164 -1.76 2.94 14.11
N SER A 165 -3.02 2.92 14.51
CA SER A 165 -3.79 4.12 14.83
C SER A 165 -3.18 4.89 16.00
N PRO A 166 -3.45 6.19 16.12
CA PRO A 166 -3.32 6.88 17.40
C PRO A 166 -4.14 6.15 18.47
N VAL A 167 -3.62 6.16 19.70
CA VAL A 167 -4.35 5.60 20.86
C VAL A 167 -5.55 6.49 21.15
N ARG A 168 -6.71 5.85 21.28
CA ARG A 168 -7.92 6.49 21.80
C ARG A 168 -8.15 6.04 23.26
N VAL A 169 -8.28 6.98 24.17
CA VAL A 169 -8.65 6.69 25.55
C VAL A 169 -10.17 6.66 25.66
N LEU A 170 -10.73 5.52 26.05
CA LEU A 170 -12.16 5.32 26.30
C LEU A 170 -12.36 5.13 27.82
N PRO A 171 -13.07 6.05 28.50
CA PRO A 171 -13.48 5.85 29.88
C PRO A 171 -14.48 4.70 29.98
N VAL A 172 -14.25 3.76 30.90
CA VAL A 172 -15.19 2.69 31.27
C VAL A 172 -15.60 2.91 32.71
N GLN A 173 -16.89 2.98 32.98
CA GLN A 173 -17.47 3.26 34.28
C GLN A 173 -18.27 2.05 34.81
N GLU A 174 -18.47 1.98 36.08
CA GLU A 174 -19.45 1.07 36.67
C GLU A 174 -20.85 1.67 36.49
N ALA A 175 -21.83 0.84 36.13
CA ALA A 175 -23.22 1.28 36.09
C ALA A 175 -23.75 1.35 37.52
N GLU A 176 -24.08 2.54 37.99
CA GLU A 176 -24.78 2.71 39.28
C GLU A 176 -26.26 2.34 39.08
N THR A 177 -26.74 1.38 39.85
CA THR A 177 -28.18 1.08 39.96
C THR A 177 -28.80 2.10 40.92
N VAL A 178 -29.53 3.07 40.36
CA VAL A 178 -30.35 3.95 41.17
C VAL A 178 -31.58 3.14 41.62
N SER A 179 -31.57 2.70 42.87
CA SER A 179 -32.74 2.12 43.52
C SER A 179 -33.72 3.26 43.82
N SER A 180 -34.77 3.41 43.00
CA SER A 180 -35.91 4.27 43.34
C SER A 180 -36.75 3.57 44.38
N GLY A 181 -36.64 4.01 45.64
CA GLY A 181 -37.52 3.62 46.75
C GLY A 181 -38.89 4.23 46.63
#